data_52d80d924f008c09c5bf13a30fc100eb
#
_entry.id   52d80d924f008c09c5bf13a30fc100eb
#
_cell.length_a   1.000
_cell.length_b   1.000
_cell.length_c   1.000
_cell.angle_alpha   90.00
_cell.angle_beta   90.00
_cell.angle_gamma   90.00
#
_symmetry.space_group_name_H-M   'P 1'
#
loop_
_entity.id
_entity.type
_entity.pdbx_description
1 polymer ?
#
loop_
_entity_poly.entity_id
_entity_poly.type
_entity_poly.pdbx_seq_one_letter_code
_entity_poly.pdbx_strand_id
1 'polypeptide(L)'
;MSLKVVISHRTAYKYDRNISLSPHIIRLRPAPHSRTPIEAYSLKIKPEGHFLNWQQDPFGNYMARLVFPEKTKEFSIDVEIIADLITLNPFDFFVEESATNYPFEYKKDLKKELKPYLKINEDGKLLKEFVKSIDKSEKPIIDFLVEVNQKINQYVNYTVRLETGVQTCKTTLEKELGSCRDSAWLFVQVLRHLGLAARFVSGYLVQLTADVKSLDGPSGPEADFTDLHAWTEVYIPGAGWVGLDSTSGLFAGEGHIPLACTPHYN
;
A
#
# COMPACT_ATOMS: atom_id res chain seq x y z
N MET A 1 -8.77 23.46 5.80
CA MET A 1 -10.01 23.13 5.06
C MET A 1 -9.99 21.64 4.79
N SER A 2 -11.12 20.97 4.94
CA SER A 2 -11.25 19.58 4.52
C SER A 2 -11.93 19.52 3.16
N LEU A 3 -11.54 18.57 2.31
CA LEU A 3 -12.13 18.39 1.01
C LEU A 3 -12.77 17.00 0.94
N LYS A 4 -14.08 16.96 0.78
CA LYS A 4 -14.83 15.72 0.66
C LYS A 4 -14.73 15.18 -0.77
N VAL A 5 -14.34 13.92 -0.89
CA VAL A 5 -14.25 13.21 -2.15
C VAL A 5 -15.15 11.98 -2.16
N VAL A 6 -15.70 11.67 -3.32
CA VAL A 6 -16.44 10.43 -3.56
C VAL A 6 -15.59 9.56 -4.48
N ILE A 7 -15.21 8.39 -3.99
CA ILE A 7 -14.50 7.37 -4.76
C ILE A 7 -15.52 6.33 -5.21
N SER A 8 -15.64 6.15 -6.54
CA SER A 8 -16.48 5.12 -7.13
C SER A 8 -15.61 4.10 -7.85
N HIS A 9 -15.63 2.86 -7.38
CA HIS A 9 -14.89 1.75 -7.98
C HIS A 9 -15.88 0.71 -8.50
N ARG A 10 -15.74 0.36 -9.76
CA ARG A 10 -16.53 -0.71 -10.38
C ARG A 10 -15.64 -1.71 -11.09
N THR A 11 -15.82 -2.99 -10.73
CA THR A 11 -15.29 -4.13 -11.48
C THR A 11 -16.44 -4.98 -11.98
N ALA A 12 -16.47 -5.30 -13.28
CA ALA A 12 -17.55 -6.07 -13.88
C ALA A 12 -17.03 -7.11 -14.87
N TYR A 13 -17.56 -8.32 -14.76
CA TYR A 13 -17.30 -9.44 -15.67
C TYR A 13 -18.59 -9.87 -16.32
N LYS A 14 -18.57 -10.06 -17.63
CA LYS A 14 -19.68 -10.62 -18.42
C LYS A 14 -19.22 -11.91 -19.06
N TYR A 15 -20.06 -12.93 -18.97
CA TYR A 15 -19.77 -14.27 -19.48
C TYR A 15 -20.72 -14.60 -20.64
N ASP A 16 -20.24 -15.34 -21.62
CA ASP A 16 -21.01 -15.81 -22.76
C ASP A 16 -22.12 -16.83 -22.38
N ARG A 17 -21.92 -17.50 -21.23
CA ARG A 17 -22.81 -18.54 -20.71
C ARG A 17 -22.97 -18.44 -19.20
N ASN A 18 -23.93 -19.16 -18.63
CA ASN A 18 -24.08 -19.29 -17.20
C ASN A 18 -22.92 -20.10 -16.63
N ILE A 19 -22.18 -19.49 -15.68
CA ILE A 19 -21.07 -20.12 -14.95
C ILE A 19 -21.37 -20.20 -13.46
N SER A 20 -20.74 -21.12 -12.76
CA SER A 20 -20.69 -21.13 -11.30
C SER A 20 -19.52 -20.29 -10.82
N LEU A 21 -19.78 -19.36 -9.92
CA LEU A 21 -18.75 -18.57 -9.26
C LEU A 21 -18.25 -19.33 -8.03
N SER A 22 -16.95 -19.51 -7.91
CA SER A 22 -16.33 -19.97 -6.66
C SER A 22 -16.48 -18.91 -5.57
N PRO A 23 -16.26 -19.25 -4.28
CA PRO A 23 -16.21 -18.25 -3.22
C PRO A 23 -15.17 -17.17 -3.52
N HIS A 24 -15.54 -15.90 -3.33
CA HIS A 24 -14.67 -14.75 -3.53
C HIS A 24 -14.39 -14.06 -2.21
N ILE A 25 -13.22 -13.44 -2.12
CA ILE A 25 -12.83 -12.57 -1.01
C ILE A 25 -12.53 -11.19 -1.58
N ILE A 26 -13.23 -10.19 -1.06
CA ILE A 26 -13.08 -8.79 -1.46
C ILE A 26 -12.47 -8.00 -0.30
N ARG A 27 -11.41 -7.25 -0.57
CA ARG A 27 -10.72 -6.35 0.37
C ARG A 27 -10.75 -4.91 -0.16
N LEU A 28 -11.95 -4.36 -0.31
CA LEU A 28 -12.17 -3.01 -0.85
C LEU A 28 -12.82 -2.07 0.18
N ARG A 29 -12.83 -2.45 1.46
CA ARG A 29 -13.25 -1.58 2.55
C ARG A 29 -12.01 -0.95 3.20
N PRO A 30 -11.98 0.39 3.38
CA PRO A 30 -10.86 1.06 4.03
C PRO A 30 -10.50 0.43 5.37
N ALA A 31 -9.22 0.28 5.61
CA ALA A 31 -8.70 -0.32 6.83
C ALA A 31 -9.07 0.54 8.06
N PRO A 32 -9.30 -0.08 9.24
CA PRO A 32 -9.75 0.65 10.44
C PRO A 32 -8.78 1.73 10.91
N HIS A 33 -7.51 1.63 10.53
CA HIS A 33 -6.44 2.57 10.88
C HIS A 33 -6.16 3.60 9.77
N SER A 34 -7.03 3.75 8.78
CA SER A 34 -6.91 4.82 7.78
C SER A 34 -6.80 6.17 8.48
N ARG A 35 -5.76 6.95 8.13
CA ARG A 35 -5.59 8.30 8.67
C ARG A 35 -6.60 9.28 8.07
N THR A 36 -7.06 9.00 6.85
CA THR A 36 -8.11 9.75 6.18
C THR A 36 -9.47 9.30 6.70
N PRO A 37 -10.28 10.19 7.28
CA PRO A 37 -11.61 9.86 7.78
C PRO A 37 -12.53 9.36 6.67
N ILE A 38 -13.18 8.24 6.92
CA ILE A 38 -14.16 7.64 6.01
C ILE A 38 -15.55 7.89 6.58
N GLU A 39 -16.32 8.76 5.91
CA GLU A 39 -17.66 9.11 6.35
C GLU A 39 -18.72 8.09 5.95
N ALA A 40 -18.57 7.49 4.77
CA ALA A 40 -19.48 6.46 4.30
C ALA A 40 -18.76 5.41 3.43
N TYR A 41 -19.31 4.20 3.46
CA TYR A 41 -18.86 3.08 2.64
C TYR A 41 -20.06 2.26 2.19
N SER A 42 -20.12 1.92 0.90
CA SER A 42 -21.08 0.96 0.38
C SER A 42 -20.41 -0.08 -0.51
N LEU A 43 -20.95 -1.30 -0.48
CA LEU A 43 -20.55 -2.41 -1.32
C LEU A 43 -21.80 -3.03 -1.94
N LYS A 44 -21.91 -3.00 -3.25
CA LYS A 44 -23.00 -3.65 -3.99
C LYS A 44 -22.42 -4.74 -4.88
N ILE A 45 -23.02 -5.92 -4.84
CA ILE A 45 -22.54 -7.11 -5.55
C ILE A 45 -23.65 -7.64 -6.44
N LYS A 46 -23.31 -8.04 -7.65
CA LYS A 46 -24.18 -8.84 -8.52
C LYS A 46 -23.48 -10.18 -8.83
N PRO A 47 -24.24 -11.29 -9.00
CA PRO A 47 -25.71 -11.37 -8.97
C PRO A 47 -26.27 -11.19 -7.56
N GLU A 48 -27.51 -10.75 -7.48
CA GLU A 48 -28.28 -10.78 -6.23
C GLU A 48 -28.49 -12.22 -5.74
N GLY A 49 -28.84 -12.39 -4.46
CA GLY A 49 -29.00 -13.73 -3.87
C GLY A 49 -27.69 -14.39 -3.44
N HIS A 50 -26.57 -13.66 -3.43
CA HIS A 50 -25.32 -14.12 -2.83
C HIS A 50 -25.37 -14.06 -1.31
N PHE A 51 -24.56 -14.91 -0.64
CA PHE A 51 -24.27 -14.78 0.78
C PHE A 51 -23.03 -13.92 0.95
N LEU A 52 -23.09 -12.94 1.86
CA LEU A 52 -21.98 -12.08 2.22
C LEU A 52 -21.72 -12.20 3.72
N ASN A 53 -20.46 -12.48 4.07
CA ASN A 53 -19.99 -12.50 5.44
C ASN A 53 -18.78 -11.58 5.59
N TRP A 54 -18.90 -10.58 6.46
CA TRP A 54 -17.80 -9.71 6.82
C TRP A 54 -16.91 -10.37 7.88
N GLN A 55 -15.63 -10.33 7.63
CA GLN A 55 -14.58 -10.89 8.49
C GLN A 55 -13.43 -9.90 8.62
N GLN A 56 -12.57 -10.12 9.60
CA GLN A 56 -11.24 -9.53 9.64
C GLN A 56 -10.21 -10.64 9.45
N ASP A 57 -9.14 -10.32 8.72
CA ASP A 57 -7.99 -11.21 8.62
C ASP A 57 -7.12 -11.12 9.90
N PRO A 58 -6.10 -11.99 10.06
CA PRO A 58 -5.21 -11.93 11.23
C PRO A 58 -4.46 -10.61 11.41
N PHE A 59 -4.46 -9.73 10.41
CA PHE A 59 -3.80 -8.43 10.43
C PHE A 59 -4.78 -7.26 10.65
N GLY A 60 -6.07 -7.58 10.89
CA GLY A 60 -7.11 -6.60 11.16
C GLY A 60 -7.76 -5.98 9.92
N ASN A 61 -7.42 -6.42 8.71
CA ASN A 61 -8.04 -5.91 7.48
C ASN A 61 -9.45 -6.46 7.28
N TYR A 62 -10.35 -5.63 6.77
CA TYR A 62 -11.70 -6.08 6.43
C TYR A 62 -11.70 -6.98 5.19
N MET A 63 -12.46 -8.07 5.28
CA MET A 63 -12.73 -8.99 4.18
C MET A 63 -14.22 -9.25 4.04
N ALA A 64 -14.76 -9.08 2.82
CA ALA A 64 -16.09 -9.57 2.47
C ALA A 64 -15.93 -10.93 1.79
N ARG A 65 -16.38 -11.99 2.45
CA ARG A 65 -16.46 -13.34 1.85
C ARG A 65 -17.81 -13.51 1.19
N LEU A 66 -17.79 -13.83 -0.11
CA LEU A 66 -18.97 -14.03 -0.93
C LEU A 66 -19.10 -15.49 -1.35
N VAL A 67 -20.32 -16.00 -1.34
CA VAL A 67 -20.69 -17.32 -1.87
C VAL A 67 -21.91 -17.16 -2.77
N PHE A 68 -21.84 -17.75 -3.95
CA PHE A 68 -22.85 -17.63 -4.98
C PHE A 68 -23.49 -19.01 -5.18
N PRO A 69 -24.78 -19.23 -4.75
CA PRO A 69 -25.44 -20.52 -4.90
C PRO A 69 -25.87 -20.77 -6.36
N GLU A 70 -26.18 -19.71 -7.08
CA GLU A 70 -26.74 -19.81 -8.42
C GLU A 70 -25.72 -19.51 -9.52
N LYS A 71 -25.94 -20.10 -10.70
CA LYS A 71 -25.15 -19.79 -11.90
C LYS A 71 -25.54 -18.42 -12.44
N THR A 72 -24.54 -17.69 -12.97
CA THR A 72 -24.74 -16.34 -13.49
C THR A 72 -24.02 -16.08 -14.81
N LYS A 73 -24.47 -15.08 -15.56
CA LYS A 73 -23.77 -14.52 -16.72
C LYS A 73 -23.01 -13.23 -16.40
N GLU A 74 -23.16 -12.70 -15.20
CA GLU A 74 -22.45 -11.49 -14.81
C GLU A 74 -21.95 -11.57 -13.37
N PHE A 75 -20.84 -10.91 -13.10
CA PHE A 75 -20.34 -10.66 -11.75
C PHE A 75 -19.88 -9.20 -11.72
N SER A 76 -20.41 -8.41 -10.80
CA SER A 76 -19.94 -7.05 -10.58
C SER A 76 -19.78 -6.73 -9.09
N ILE A 77 -18.82 -5.86 -8.85
CA ILE A 77 -18.49 -5.28 -7.57
C ILE A 77 -18.53 -3.77 -7.76
N ASP A 78 -19.42 -3.10 -7.05
CA ASP A 78 -19.53 -1.64 -7.04
C ASP A 78 -19.25 -1.17 -5.61
N VAL A 79 -18.20 -0.36 -5.43
CA VAL A 79 -17.83 0.25 -4.15
C VAL A 79 -17.97 1.76 -4.26
N GLU A 80 -18.55 2.37 -3.24
CA GLU A 80 -18.58 3.82 -3.08
C GLU A 80 -18.06 4.19 -1.70
N ILE A 81 -17.16 5.16 -1.64
CA ILE A 81 -16.53 5.65 -0.42
C ILE A 81 -16.66 7.18 -0.40
N ILE A 82 -17.11 7.72 0.71
CA ILE A 82 -17.02 9.16 0.98
C ILE A 82 -15.90 9.35 1.99
N ALA A 83 -14.86 10.05 1.56
CA ALA A 83 -13.69 10.34 2.37
C ALA A 83 -13.49 11.84 2.53
N ASP A 84 -12.95 12.23 3.69
CA ASP A 84 -12.62 13.61 4.01
C ASP A 84 -11.11 13.81 3.94
N LEU A 85 -10.62 14.36 2.83
CA LEU A 85 -9.19 14.63 2.65
C LEU A 85 -8.78 15.84 3.49
N ILE A 86 -8.33 15.55 4.69
CA ILE A 86 -7.74 16.54 5.60
C ILE A 86 -6.23 16.52 5.32
N THR A 87 -5.67 17.66 4.96
CA THR A 87 -4.22 17.78 4.75
C THR A 87 -3.45 17.21 5.93
N LEU A 88 -2.73 16.15 5.71
CA LEU A 88 -1.93 15.46 6.71
C LEU A 88 -0.46 15.82 6.55
N ASN A 89 0.15 16.33 7.60
CA ASN A 89 1.60 16.37 7.65
C ASN A 89 2.13 14.92 7.83
N PRO A 90 2.80 14.34 6.84
CA PRO A 90 3.30 12.97 6.94
C PRO A 90 4.35 12.77 8.04
N PHE A 91 4.94 13.88 8.54
CA PHE A 91 5.93 13.90 9.62
C PHE A 91 5.34 14.23 10.99
N ASP A 92 4.02 14.34 11.12
CA ASP A 92 3.35 14.61 12.40
C ASP A 92 3.25 13.33 13.24
N PHE A 93 4.39 12.93 13.79
CA PHE A 93 4.53 11.81 14.72
C PHE A 93 5.76 12.00 15.62
N PHE A 94 5.75 11.32 16.76
CA PHE A 94 6.91 11.27 17.66
C PHE A 94 7.67 9.98 17.45
N VAL A 95 9.00 10.05 17.53
CA VAL A 95 9.88 8.89 17.48
C VAL A 95 10.44 8.65 18.88
N GLU A 96 10.44 7.39 19.37
CA GLU A 96 11.13 7.06 20.61
C GLU A 96 12.63 7.37 20.48
N GLU A 97 13.26 7.86 21.57
CA GLU A 97 14.68 8.21 21.60
C GLU A 97 15.58 7.08 21.07
N SER A 98 15.23 5.83 21.39
CA SER A 98 15.95 4.63 20.94
C SER A 98 15.90 4.37 19.43
N ALA A 99 15.04 5.06 18.68
CA ALA A 99 14.85 4.88 17.25
C ALA A 99 15.02 6.19 16.46
N THR A 100 15.53 7.25 17.08
CA THR A 100 15.73 8.56 16.43
C THR A 100 16.71 8.47 15.26
N ASN A 101 17.74 7.64 15.40
CA ASN A 101 18.75 7.42 14.37
C ASN A 101 18.67 5.99 13.79
N TYR A 102 19.03 5.83 12.53
CA TYR A 102 19.36 4.55 11.92
C TYR A 102 20.87 4.33 12.05
N PRO A 103 21.36 3.09 12.36
CA PRO A 103 20.59 1.90 12.70
C PRO A 103 20.08 1.89 14.14
N PHE A 104 18.94 1.26 14.36
CA PHE A 104 18.42 0.99 15.71
C PHE A 104 17.96 -0.47 15.84
N GLU A 105 17.71 -0.92 17.06
CA GLU A 105 17.16 -2.24 17.31
C GLU A 105 15.81 -2.16 18.03
N TYR A 106 14.85 -2.97 17.58
CA TYR A 106 13.57 -3.11 18.27
C TYR A 106 13.76 -3.76 19.65
N LYS A 107 13.09 -3.24 20.67
CA LYS A 107 13.01 -3.89 22.00
C LYS A 107 12.49 -5.32 21.86
N LYS A 108 13.00 -6.24 22.69
CA LYS A 108 12.77 -7.69 22.58
C LYS A 108 11.31 -8.09 22.41
N ASP A 109 10.40 -7.48 23.15
CA ASP A 109 8.97 -7.85 23.11
C ASP A 109 8.31 -7.31 21.84
N LEU A 110 8.57 -6.07 21.45
CA LEU A 110 8.12 -5.50 20.19
C LEU A 110 8.67 -6.29 18.98
N LYS A 111 9.93 -6.72 19.04
CA LYS A 111 10.53 -7.56 17.98
C LYS A 111 9.81 -8.89 17.77
N LYS A 112 9.24 -9.49 18.85
CA LYS A 112 8.44 -10.72 18.74
C LYS A 112 7.13 -10.46 18.02
N GLU A 113 6.46 -9.36 18.31
CA GLU A 113 5.20 -8.96 17.66
C GLU A 113 5.43 -8.60 16.19
N LEU A 114 6.54 -7.95 15.89
CA LEU A 114 6.93 -7.57 14.53
C LEU A 114 7.56 -8.71 13.71
N LYS A 115 7.69 -9.93 14.26
CA LYS A 115 8.36 -11.05 13.60
C LYS A 115 7.87 -11.32 12.16
N PRO A 116 6.56 -11.32 11.83
CA PRO A 116 6.09 -11.51 10.46
C PRO A 116 6.59 -10.43 9.50
N TYR A 117 6.75 -9.21 9.98
CA TYR A 117 7.16 -8.02 9.23
C TYR A 117 8.68 -7.86 9.10
N LEU A 118 9.45 -8.62 9.87
CA LEU A 118 10.91 -8.71 9.79
C LEU A 118 11.37 -9.89 8.94
N LYS A 119 10.43 -10.78 8.56
CA LYS A 119 10.77 -11.99 7.80
C LYS A 119 11.20 -11.63 6.38
N ILE A 120 12.45 -11.95 6.05
CA ILE A 120 12.97 -11.88 4.68
C ILE A 120 12.34 -13.02 3.88
N ASN A 121 11.66 -12.68 2.79
CA ASN A 121 11.01 -13.64 1.89
C ASN A 121 11.83 -13.88 0.62
N GLU A 122 12.62 -12.89 0.21
CA GLU A 122 13.49 -12.97 -0.94
C GLU A 122 14.93 -12.61 -0.53
N ASP A 123 15.90 -13.44 -0.94
CA ASP A 123 17.29 -13.34 -0.52
C ASP A 123 18.26 -13.58 -1.71
N GLY A 124 17.96 -12.95 -2.84
CA GLY A 124 18.74 -13.08 -4.07
C GLY A 124 20.01 -12.22 -4.09
N LYS A 125 20.99 -12.59 -4.93
CA LYS A 125 22.27 -11.88 -5.07
C LYS A 125 22.07 -10.40 -5.43
N LEU A 126 21.24 -10.09 -6.43
CA LEU A 126 20.98 -8.70 -6.87
C LEU A 126 20.36 -7.86 -5.76
N LEU A 127 19.42 -8.43 -5.01
CA LEU A 127 18.82 -7.74 -3.87
C LEU A 127 19.85 -7.42 -2.79
N LYS A 128 20.73 -8.38 -2.48
CA LYS A 128 21.84 -8.15 -1.52
C LYS A 128 22.82 -7.08 -2.02
N GLU A 129 23.13 -7.06 -3.31
CA GLU A 129 23.99 -6.04 -3.91
C GLU A 129 23.33 -4.66 -3.85
N PHE A 130 22.03 -4.57 -4.17
CA PHE A 130 21.25 -3.34 -4.02
C PHE A 130 21.25 -2.85 -2.57
N VAL A 131 20.97 -3.71 -1.60
CA VAL A 131 21.00 -3.38 -0.16
C VAL A 131 22.40 -2.95 0.31
N LYS A 132 23.47 -3.54 -0.24
CA LYS A 132 24.85 -3.12 0.07
C LYS A 132 25.18 -1.73 -0.46
N SER A 133 24.55 -1.30 -1.55
CA SER A 133 24.75 0.04 -2.13
C SER A 133 24.03 1.17 -1.39
N ILE A 134 23.23 0.84 -0.34
CA ILE A 134 22.58 1.83 0.51
C ILE A 134 23.57 2.26 1.61
N ASP A 135 23.70 3.57 1.80
CA ASP A 135 24.51 4.13 2.89
C ASP A 135 23.85 3.81 4.23
N LYS A 136 24.58 3.13 5.10
CA LYS A 136 24.14 2.67 6.43
C LYS A 136 24.82 3.45 7.55
N SER A 137 25.44 4.57 7.23
CA SER A 137 26.01 5.45 8.25
C SER A 137 24.91 5.96 9.19
N GLU A 138 25.28 6.23 10.43
CA GLU A 138 24.35 6.77 11.42
C GLU A 138 23.81 8.13 10.95
N LYS A 139 22.48 8.23 10.93
CA LYS A 139 21.75 9.45 10.55
C LYS A 139 20.31 9.42 11.09
N PRO A 140 19.59 10.54 11.14
CA PRO A 140 18.18 10.57 11.53
C PRO A 140 17.37 9.55 10.73
N ILE A 141 16.49 8.81 11.42
CA ILE A 141 15.72 7.72 10.79
C ILE A 141 14.86 8.23 9.62
N ILE A 142 14.32 9.44 9.72
CA ILE A 142 13.50 10.03 8.66
C ILE A 142 14.35 10.29 7.41
N ASP A 143 15.53 10.88 7.57
CA ASP A 143 16.44 11.15 6.45
C ASP A 143 16.86 9.84 5.77
N PHE A 144 17.19 8.82 6.58
CA PHE A 144 17.48 7.48 6.07
C PHE A 144 16.35 6.89 5.23
N LEU A 145 15.10 6.98 5.71
CA LEU A 145 13.93 6.46 5.00
C LEU A 145 13.66 7.24 3.71
N VAL A 146 13.83 8.56 3.72
CA VAL A 146 13.74 9.41 2.51
C VAL A 146 14.76 8.97 1.48
N GLU A 147 16.03 8.83 1.87
CA GLU A 147 17.11 8.42 0.96
C GLU A 147 16.84 7.04 0.33
N VAL A 148 16.41 6.05 1.14
CA VAL A 148 16.10 4.70 0.63
C VAL A 148 14.91 4.73 -0.31
N ASN A 149 13.85 5.47 0.03
CA ASN A 149 12.66 5.61 -0.81
C ASN A 149 13.01 6.24 -2.16
N GLN A 150 13.72 7.36 -2.15
CA GLN A 150 14.18 8.03 -3.36
C GLN A 150 15.10 7.16 -4.20
N LYS A 151 15.99 6.38 -3.57
CA LYS A 151 16.86 5.45 -4.29
C LYS A 151 16.07 4.38 -5.06
N ILE A 152 15.00 3.84 -4.46
CA ILE A 152 14.13 2.88 -5.14
C ILE A 152 13.34 3.56 -6.27
N ASN A 153 12.78 4.74 -6.00
CA ASN A 153 12.07 5.53 -6.98
C ASN A 153 12.93 5.84 -8.22
N GLN A 154 14.18 6.22 -8.03
CA GLN A 154 15.12 6.51 -9.11
C GLN A 154 15.60 5.26 -9.86
N TYR A 155 15.65 4.11 -9.18
CA TYR A 155 16.12 2.86 -9.77
C TYR A 155 15.05 2.15 -10.60
N VAL A 156 13.78 2.15 -10.13
CA VAL A 156 12.68 1.41 -10.77
C VAL A 156 11.83 2.37 -11.59
N ASN A 157 11.93 2.29 -12.91
CA ASN A 157 11.06 3.02 -13.82
C ASN A 157 9.61 2.51 -13.68
N TYR A 158 8.67 3.43 -13.52
CA TYR A 158 7.26 3.07 -13.38
C TYR A 158 6.65 2.62 -14.71
N THR A 159 5.86 1.54 -14.66
CA THR A 159 5.03 1.08 -15.78
C THR A 159 3.71 0.53 -15.29
N VAL A 160 2.65 0.72 -16.05
CA VAL A 160 1.38 0.03 -15.83
C VAL A 160 1.54 -1.42 -16.26
N ARG A 161 1.29 -2.35 -15.33
CA ARG A 161 1.42 -3.79 -15.56
C ARG A 161 0.09 -4.48 -15.28
N LEU A 162 -0.51 -5.07 -16.31
CA LEU A 162 -1.81 -5.73 -16.25
C LEU A 162 -1.73 -7.21 -15.84
N GLU A 163 -0.55 -7.80 -15.86
CA GLU A 163 -0.34 -9.18 -15.43
C GLU A 163 -0.65 -9.33 -13.93
N THR A 164 -1.19 -10.47 -13.58
CA THR A 164 -1.54 -10.81 -12.21
C THR A 164 -0.30 -10.97 -11.31
N GLY A 165 -0.47 -10.72 -10.02
CA GLY A 165 0.57 -10.90 -9.01
C GLY A 165 1.62 -9.78 -8.99
N VAL A 166 2.71 -10.02 -8.29
CA VAL A 166 3.83 -9.10 -8.06
C VAL A 166 5.10 -9.72 -8.64
N GLN A 167 5.95 -8.93 -9.28
CA GLN A 167 7.26 -9.39 -9.72
C GLN A 167 8.14 -9.76 -8.53
N THR A 168 9.05 -10.73 -8.72
CA THR A 168 10.11 -10.95 -7.73
C THR A 168 11.04 -9.75 -7.66
N CYS A 169 11.66 -9.51 -6.51
CA CYS A 169 12.66 -8.46 -6.36
C CYS A 169 13.78 -8.59 -7.41
N LYS A 170 14.18 -9.83 -7.71
CA LYS A 170 15.16 -10.11 -8.77
C LYS A 170 14.69 -9.56 -10.11
N THR A 171 13.46 -9.88 -10.51
CA THR A 171 12.90 -9.45 -11.80
C THR A 171 12.78 -7.92 -11.90
N THR A 172 12.33 -7.27 -10.82
CA THR A 172 12.22 -5.81 -10.78
C THR A 172 13.59 -5.15 -10.89
N LEU A 173 14.61 -5.68 -10.19
CA LEU A 173 15.98 -5.15 -10.23
C LEU A 173 16.67 -5.43 -11.58
N GLU A 174 16.46 -6.59 -12.21
CA GLU A 174 17.04 -6.91 -13.53
C GLU A 174 16.46 -6.05 -14.66
N LYS A 175 15.17 -5.73 -14.57
CA LYS A 175 14.47 -4.94 -15.59
C LYS A 175 14.53 -3.44 -15.33
N GLU A 176 14.85 -3.02 -14.12
CA GLU A 176 14.75 -1.64 -13.66
C GLU A 176 13.36 -1.04 -13.95
N LEU A 177 12.33 -1.90 -13.97
CA LEU A 177 10.98 -1.59 -14.39
C LEU A 177 9.95 -2.34 -13.55
N GLY A 178 8.93 -1.63 -13.07
CA GLY A 178 7.86 -2.23 -12.27
C GLY A 178 6.62 -1.35 -12.14
N SER A 179 5.51 -1.97 -11.73
CA SER A 179 4.32 -1.26 -11.27
C SER A 179 4.47 -0.83 -9.79
N CYS A 180 3.51 -0.07 -9.27
CA CYS A 180 3.47 0.28 -7.84
C CYS A 180 3.59 -0.95 -6.93
N ARG A 181 2.94 -2.08 -7.28
CA ARG A 181 3.01 -3.33 -6.52
C ARG A 181 4.43 -3.91 -6.48
N ASP A 182 5.14 -3.86 -7.60
CA ASP A 182 6.47 -4.43 -7.74
C ASP A 182 7.50 -3.60 -6.96
N SER A 183 7.41 -2.28 -7.07
CA SER A 183 8.27 -1.34 -6.33
C SER A 183 8.01 -1.40 -4.83
N ALA A 184 6.74 -1.46 -4.41
CA ALA A 184 6.38 -1.58 -3.00
C ALA A 184 6.90 -2.89 -2.39
N TRP A 185 6.79 -4.02 -3.11
CA TRP A 185 7.33 -5.30 -2.62
C TRP A 185 8.85 -5.30 -2.54
N LEU A 186 9.53 -4.75 -3.54
CA LEU A 186 10.98 -4.56 -3.48
C LEU A 186 11.36 -3.74 -2.25
N PHE A 187 10.65 -2.64 -1.98
CA PHE A 187 10.92 -1.78 -0.84
C PHE A 187 10.71 -2.49 0.49
N VAL A 188 9.62 -3.26 0.64
CA VAL A 188 9.40 -4.11 1.82
C VAL A 188 10.59 -5.03 2.07
N GLN A 189 11.10 -5.70 1.03
CA GLN A 189 12.23 -6.61 1.18
C GLN A 189 13.54 -5.86 1.49
N VAL A 190 13.79 -4.72 0.86
CA VAL A 190 14.95 -3.87 1.16
C VAL A 190 14.95 -3.44 2.62
N LEU A 191 13.83 -2.91 3.14
CA LEU A 191 13.72 -2.50 4.55
C LEU A 191 13.97 -3.66 5.52
N ARG A 192 13.46 -4.85 5.21
CA ARG A 192 13.70 -6.04 6.03
C ARG A 192 15.15 -6.48 6.04
N HIS A 193 15.84 -6.41 4.91
CA HIS A 193 17.30 -6.63 4.85
C HIS A 193 18.10 -5.58 5.61
N LEU A 194 17.54 -4.39 5.82
CA LEU A 194 18.09 -3.31 6.63
C LEU A 194 17.72 -3.43 8.12
N GLY A 195 17.00 -4.50 8.51
CA GLY A 195 16.60 -4.75 9.90
C GLY A 195 15.32 -4.03 10.33
N LEU A 196 14.63 -3.37 9.41
CA LEU A 196 13.40 -2.62 9.68
C LEU A 196 12.15 -3.47 9.38
N ALA A 197 11.19 -3.46 10.31
CA ALA A 197 9.91 -4.15 10.12
C ALA A 197 9.07 -3.40 9.09
N ALA A 198 8.71 -4.08 8.00
CA ALA A 198 7.98 -3.49 6.90
C ALA A 198 6.81 -4.36 6.44
N ARG A 199 5.73 -3.72 5.97
CA ARG A 199 4.55 -4.38 5.43
C ARG A 199 4.16 -3.82 4.07
N PHE A 200 3.52 -4.66 3.29
CA PHE A 200 2.93 -4.31 2.00
C PHE A 200 1.53 -3.75 2.23
N VAL A 201 1.22 -2.66 1.57
CA VAL A 201 -0.11 -2.03 1.63
C VAL A 201 -0.69 -1.94 0.24
N SER A 202 -1.93 -2.35 0.10
CA SER A 202 -2.77 -2.07 -1.07
C SER A 202 -3.92 -1.16 -0.66
N GLY A 203 -4.26 -0.20 -1.51
CA GLY A 203 -5.28 0.79 -1.21
C GLY A 203 -5.72 1.59 -2.41
N TYR A 204 -6.42 2.68 -2.15
CA TYR A 204 -6.68 3.71 -3.15
C TYR A 204 -5.67 4.84 -3.01
N LEU A 205 -5.25 5.37 -4.15
CA LEU A 205 -4.56 6.65 -4.23
C LEU A 205 -5.53 7.66 -4.84
N VAL A 206 -5.76 8.75 -4.13
CA VAL A 206 -6.53 9.90 -4.61
C VAL A 206 -5.57 11.04 -4.80
N GLN A 207 -5.47 11.57 -6.01
CA GLN A 207 -4.68 12.75 -6.31
C GLN A 207 -5.57 13.80 -6.96
N LEU A 208 -5.57 14.98 -6.39
CA LEU A 208 -6.36 16.11 -6.86
C LEU A 208 -5.45 17.12 -7.55
N THR A 209 -5.99 17.74 -8.57
CA THR A 209 -5.34 18.86 -9.26
C THR A 209 -5.17 20.02 -8.28
N ALA A 210 -3.99 20.59 -8.21
CA ALA A 210 -3.74 21.73 -7.36
C ALA A 210 -4.48 22.98 -7.91
N ASP A 211 -5.23 23.69 -7.06
CA ASP A 211 -5.88 24.95 -7.41
C ASP A 211 -4.87 26.03 -7.84
N VAL A 212 -3.65 25.96 -7.28
CA VAL A 212 -2.53 26.86 -7.61
C VAL A 212 -1.31 26.00 -7.91
N LYS A 213 -0.76 26.13 -9.11
CA LYS A 213 0.49 25.44 -9.48
C LYS A 213 1.65 25.93 -8.64
N SER A 214 2.50 25.01 -8.17
CA SER A 214 3.74 25.37 -7.50
C SER A 214 4.65 26.17 -8.43
N LEU A 215 5.27 27.24 -7.91
CA LEU A 215 6.20 28.07 -8.66
C LEU A 215 7.56 27.38 -8.86
N ASP A 216 7.99 26.56 -7.88
CA ASP A 216 9.33 25.96 -7.84
C ASP A 216 9.32 24.44 -7.52
N GLY A 217 8.19 23.76 -7.67
CA GLY A 217 8.05 22.32 -7.37
C GLY A 217 7.46 21.52 -8.53
N PRO A 218 7.43 20.18 -8.42
CA PRO A 218 6.75 19.37 -9.40
C PRO A 218 5.29 19.77 -9.48
N SER A 219 4.80 19.97 -10.69
CA SER A 219 3.36 20.16 -10.92
C SER A 219 2.64 18.88 -10.50
N GLY A 220 1.60 18.98 -9.68
CA GLY A 220 0.69 17.87 -9.38
C GLY A 220 0.04 17.29 -10.64
N PRO A 221 -0.91 16.37 -10.50
CA PRO A 221 -1.62 15.79 -11.63
C PRO A 221 -2.37 16.88 -12.43
N GLU A 222 -2.49 16.67 -13.74
CA GLU A 222 -3.21 17.59 -14.63
C GLU A 222 -4.74 17.50 -14.47
N ALA A 223 -5.24 16.39 -13.93
CA ALA A 223 -6.65 16.13 -13.63
C ALA A 223 -6.77 15.31 -12.35
N ASP A 224 -7.87 15.48 -11.64
CA ASP A 224 -8.20 14.63 -10.50
C ASP A 224 -8.27 13.17 -10.95
N PHE A 225 -7.63 12.28 -10.20
CA PHE A 225 -7.74 10.86 -10.46
C PHE A 225 -7.73 10.03 -9.19
N THR A 226 -8.28 8.84 -9.30
CA THR A 226 -8.23 7.79 -8.27
C THR A 226 -7.90 6.46 -8.95
N ASP A 227 -7.00 5.70 -8.36
CA ASP A 227 -6.65 4.35 -8.81
C ASP A 227 -6.34 3.43 -7.64
N LEU A 228 -6.36 2.12 -7.91
CA LEU A 228 -5.78 1.13 -7.00
C LEU A 228 -4.27 1.29 -6.97
N HIS A 229 -3.72 1.37 -5.77
CA HIS A 229 -2.31 1.63 -5.56
C HIS A 229 -1.70 0.69 -4.54
N ALA A 230 -0.38 0.61 -4.51
CA ALA A 230 0.36 -0.13 -3.52
C ALA A 230 1.58 0.67 -3.06
N TRP A 231 1.84 0.61 -1.76
CA TRP A 231 2.99 1.25 -1.11
C TRP A 231 3.54 0.39 0.02
N THR A 232 4.54 0.90 0.68
CA THR A 232 5.21 0.24 1.80
C THR A 232 4.96 0.99 3.08
N GLU A 233 4.76 0.29 4.17
CA GLU A 233 4.81 0.89 5.49
C GLU A 233 5.93 0.26 6.32
N VAL A 234 6.64 1.09 7.08
CA VAL A 234 7.71 0.72 8.01
C VAL A 234 7.29 1.04 9.44
N TYR A 235 7.58 0.16 10.37
CA TYR A 235 7.28 0.39 11.79
C TYR A 235 8.42 1.13 12.47
N ILE A 236 8.12 2.29 13.01
CA ILE A 236 9.07 3.10 13.80
C ILE A 236 8.56 3.21 15.23
N PRO A 237 9.35 2.82 16.25
CA PRO A 237 8.99 2.99 17.66
C PRO A 237 8.59 4.44 17.98
N GLY A 238 7.42 4.59 18.58
CA GLY A 238 6.80 5.90 18.86
C GLY A 238 5.90 6.42 17.73
N ALA A 239 6.26 6.25 16.46
CA ALA A 239 5.48 6.68 15.30
C ALA A 239 4.46 5.62 14.81
N GLY A 240 4.71 4.33 15.10
CA GLY A 240 3.91 3.24 14.55
C GLY A 240 4.24 2.96 13.08
N TRP A 241 3.23 2.65 12.27
CA TRP A 241 3.39 2.38 10.85
C TRP A 241 3.43 3.68 10.04
N VAL A 242 4.54 3.92 9.36
CA VAL A 242 4.80 5.10 8.53
C VAL A 242 4.81 4.69 7.07
N GLY A 243 3.97 5.32 6.25
CA GLY A 243 3.80 5.02 4.84
C GLY A 243 4.86 5.68 3.95
N LEU A 244 5.39 4.91 2.99
CA LEU A 244 6.41 5.32 2.03
C LEU A 244 5.97 4.85 0.64
N ASP A 245 5.77 5.79 -0.28
CA ASP A 245 5.40 5.47 -1.65
C ASP A 245 6.62 5.56 -2.57
N SER A 246 7.13 4.41 -2.98
CA SER A 246 8.29 4.33 -3.87
C SER A 246 7.98 4.74 -5.31
N THR A 247 6.70 4.86 -5.69
CA THR A 247 6.31 5.34 -7.02
C THR A 247 6.50 6.85 -7.14
N SER A 248 6.18 7.58 -6.09
CA SER A 248 6.38 9.04 -6.02
C SER A 248 7.72 9.44 -5.39
N GLY A 249 8.35 8.54 -4.62
CA GLY A 249 9.51 8.85 -3.78
C GLY A 249 9.17 9.64 -2.51
N LEU A 250 7.89 9.78 -2.19
CA LEU A 250 7.39 10.58 -1.06
C LEU A 250 6.81 9.70 0.05
N PHE A 251 6.51 10.30 1.19
CA PHE A 251 5.72 9.67 2.25
C PHE A 251 4.24 9.63 1.84
N ALA A 252 3.54 8.59 2.31
CA ALA A 252 2.10 8.49 2.10
C ALA A 252 1.35 9.57 2.88
N GLY A 253 0.53 10.35 2.18
CA GLY A 253 -0.30 11.42 2.72
C GLY A 253 -1.79 11.04 2.76
N GLU A 254 -2.64 12.07 2.85
CA GLU A 254 -4.10 11.94 2.96
C GLU A 254 -4.76 11.21 1.79
N GLY A 255 -4.19 11.28 0.60
CA GLY A 255 -4.69 10.58 -0.59
C GLY A 255 -4.46 9.06 -0.56
N HIS A 256 -3.63 8.55 0.35
CA HIS A 256 -3.36 7.12 0.49
C HIS A 256 -4.35 6.48 1.46
N ILE A 257 -5.39 5.84 0.94
CA ILE A 257 -6.44 5.18 1.74
C ILE A 257 -6.17 3.67 1.75
N PRO A 258 -5.63 3.11 2.85
CA PRO A 258 -5.30 1.69 2.93
C PRO A 258 -6.55 0.82 2.94
N LEU A 259 -6.51 -0.30 2.21
CA LEU A 259 -7.55 -1.33 2.17
C LEU A 259 -7.06 -2.61 2.85
N ALA A 260 -5.82 -3.00 2.59
CA ALA A 260 -5.20 -4.16 3.21
C ALA A 260 -3.71 -3.94 3.47
N CYS A 261 -3.29 -4.18 4.72
CA CYS A 261 -1.92 -4.08 5.19
C CYS A 261 -1.46 -5.45 5.69
N THR A 262 -0.48 -6.04 5.03
CA THR A 262 -0.08 -7.43 5.29
C THR A 262 1.44 -7.59 5.22
N PRO A 263 2.03 -8.60 5.91
CA PRO A 263 3.45 -8.87 5.78
C PRO A 263 3.84 -9.44 4.40
N HIS A 264 2.86 -9.84 3.58
CA HIS A 264 3.09 -10.37 2.24
C HIS A 264 2.05 -9.81 1.27
N TYR A 265 2.36 -9.70 -0.01
CA TYR A 265 1.46 -9.15 -1.04
C TYR A 265 0.27 -10.08 -1.44
N ASN A 266 0.22 -11.33 -0.93
CA ASN A 266 -0.85 -12.31 -1.17
C ASN A 266 -1.93 -12.27 -0.10
#